data_30127f6b0525ccf71eae8e7c9047b0f8
#
_entry.id   30127f6b0525ccf71eae8e7c9047b0f8
#
_cell.length_a   1.000
_cell.length_b   1.000
_cell.length_c   1.000
_cell.angle_alpha   90.00
_cell.angle_beta   90.00
_cell.angle_gamma   90.00
#
_symmetry.space_group_name_H-M   'P 1'
#
loop_
_entity.id
_entity.type
_entity.pdbx_description
1 polymer ?
#
loop_
_entity_poly.entity_id
_entity_poly.type
_entity_poly.pdbx_seq_one_letter_code
_entity_poly.pdbx_strand_id
1 'polypeptide(L)'
;SAASDVYKRQGSHLVQWDPDAFEHHTSALLSLLLSLKKKPVVRYERMSALARKLADELVARMNDSHASLFDFRRTDVPPLLLVLDRRNDPVTPLLTQWTYQAMVHELLGIHNGRTVMHTEHGPQEIVLSVDHDPFFAANLYDNLGDLGASIKDYVVQFQAQSASNSSIETVQD
;
A
#
# COMPACT_ATOMS: atom_id res chain seq x y z
N SER A 1 7.12 4.00 -10.71
CA SER A 1 6.20 4.15 -9.59
C SER A 1 6.09 5.62 -9.21
N ALA A 2 4.95 6.08 -8.70
CA ALA A 2 4.72 7.49 -8.35
C ALA A 2 5.82 8.06 -7.43
N ALA A 3 6.36 7.27 -6.50
CA ALA A 3 7.47 7.68 -5.65
C ALA A 3 8.76 7.96 -6.43
N SER A 4 9.07 7.17 -7.47
CA SER A 4 10.25 7.37 -8.32
C SER A 4 10.15 8.66 -9.15
N ASP A 5 8.95 9.07 -9.56
CA ASP A 5 8.74 10.27 -10.36
C ASP A 5 8.85 11.55 -9.52
N VAL A 6 8.53 11.46 -8.22
CA VAL A 6 8.74 12.55 -7.26
C VAL A 6 10.22 12.88 -7.13
N TYR A 7 11.09 11.87 -7.02
CA TYR A 7 12.54 12.08 -6.94
C TYR A 7 13.14 12.68 -8.22
N LYS A 8 12.64 12.31 -9.38
CA LYS A 8 13.12 12.83 -10.67
C LYS A 8 12.75 14.30 -10.92
N ARG A 9 11.66 14.77 -10.30
CA ARG A 9 11.18 16.16 -10.45
C ARG A 9 11.68 17.11 -9.37
N GLN A 10 12.32 16.62 -8.33
CA GLN A 10 13.04 17.46 -7.37
C GLN A 10 14.33 17.91 -8.02
N GLY A 11 14.28 19.03 -8.75
CA GLY A 11 15.46 19.66 -9.34
C GLY A 11 16.57 19.92 -8.32
N SER A 12 17.74 20.27 -8.77
CA SER A 12 19.04 20.37 -8.09
C SER A 12 19.12 21.15 -6.75
N HIS A 13 18.01 21.65 -6.21
CA HIS A 13 17.94 22.29 -4.90
C HIS A 13 17.32 21.33 -3.87
N LEU A 14 18.17 20.61 -3.16
CA LEU A 14 17.84 19.58 -2.15
C LEU A 14 16.95 20.07 -0.99
N VAL A 15 16.66 21.35 -0.88
CA VAL A 15 15.96 21.95 0.27
C VAL A 15 14.70 22.73 -0.13
N GLN A 16 14.39 22.84 -1.42
CA GLN A 16 13.28 23.63 -1.90
C GLN A 16 12.36 22.82 -2.82
N TRP A 17 11.04 23.02 -2.67
CA TRP A 17 10.06 22.46 -3.58
C TRP A 17 10.15 23.12 -4.96
N ASP A 18 10.11 22.30 -6.00
CA ASP A 18 9.71 22.74 -7.32
C ASP A 18 8.25 23.21 -7.26
N PRO A 19 7.91 24.41 -7.75
CA PRO A 19 6.55 24.96 -7.64
C PRO A 19 5.48 24.10 -8.28
N ASP A 20 5.75 23.54 -9.48
CA ASP A 20 4.77 22.71 -10.20
C ASP A 20 4.58 21.35 -9.51
N ALA A 21 5.67 20.76 -9.04
CA ALA A 21 5.61 19.52 -8.24
C ALA A 21 4.85 19.75 -6.93
N PHE A 22 5.06 20.88 -6.27
CA PHE A 22 4.38 21.21 -5.02
C PHE A 22 2.86 21.34 -5.23
N GLU A 23 2.44 22.09 -6.26
CA GLU A 23 1.04 22.27 -6.59
C GLU A 23 0.38 20.92 -6.96
N HIS A 24 1.07 20.11 -7.76
CA HIS A 24 0.60 18.78 -8.15
C HIS A 24 0.40 17.87 -6.94
N HIS A 25 1.37 17.82 -6.02
CA HIS A 25 1.26 16.99 -4.83
C HIS A 25 0.17 17.47 -3.87
N THR A 26 0.06 18.78 -3.70
CA THR A 26 -0.99 19.36 -2.87
C THR A 26 -2.38 19.02 -3.41
N SER A 27 -2.58 19.22 -4.71
CA SER A 27 -3.86 18.92 -5.37
C SER A 27 -4.18 17.43 -5.37
N ALA A 28 -3.19 16.55 -5.59
CA ALA A 28 -3.37 15.11 -5.55
C ALA A 28 -3.78 14.61 -4.15
N LEU A 29 -3.14 15.14 -3.10
CA LEU A 29 -3.48 14.79 -1.72
C LEU A 29 -4.87 15.29 -1.33
N LEU A 30 -5.24 16.52 -1.70
CA LEU A 30 -6.60 17.04 -1.46
C LEU A 30 -7.64 16.19 -2.18
N SER A 31 -7.41 15.81 -3.43
CA SER A 31 -8.30 14.94 -4.20
C SER A 31 -8.46 13.56 -3.56
N LEU A 32 -7.37 13.00 -3.04
CA LEU A 32 -7.40 11.74 -2.28
C LEU A 32 -8.26 11.88 -1.02
N LEU A 33 -8.04 12.93 -0.23
CA LEU A 33 -8.80 13.16 1.01
C LEU A 33 -10.28 13.39 0.75
N LEU A 34 -10.62 14.10 -0.34
CA LEU A 34 -11.99 14.29 -0.79
C LEU A 34 -12.64 12.98 -1.22
N SER A 35 -11.94 12.13 -1.96
CA SER A 35 -12.44 10.82 -2.38
C SER A 35 -12.71 9.89 -1.19
N LEU A 36 -11.86 9.95 -0.18
CA LEU A 36 -12.04 9.22 1.08
C LEU A 36 -13.09 9.85 2.01
N LYS A 37 -13.55 11.07 1.70
CA LYS A 37 -14.44 11.87 2.56
C LYS A 37 -13.88 12.03 3.97
N LYS A 38 -12.60 12.35 4.08
CA LYS A 38 -11.89 12.48 5.35
C LYS A 38 -11.22 13.85 5.47
N LYS A 39 -11.35 14.45 6.66
CA LYS A 39 -10.59 15.64 7.08
C LYS A 39 -9.64 15.22 8.20
N PRO A 40 -8.36 14.92 7.88
CA PRO A 40 -7.40 14.40 8.85
C PRO A 40 -6.81 15.49 9.74
N VAL A 41 -6.28 15.06 10.88
CA VAL A 41 -5.25 15.81 11.60
C VAL A 41 -3.93 15.60 10.84
N VAL A 42 -3.30 16.70 10.42
CA VAL A 42 -2.02 16.62 9.68
C VAL A 42 -0.87 16.73 10.67
N ARG A 43 0.05 15.77 10.58
CA ARG A 43 1.34 15.80 11.28
C ARG A 43 2.47 15.67 10.27
N TYR A 44 3.60 16.29 10.56
CA TYR A 44 4.76 16.28 9.68
C TYR A 44 6.04 16.04 10.46
N GLU A 45 7.06 15.58 9.76
CA GLU A 45 8.40 15.41 10.32
C GLU A 45 9.02 16.76 10.65
N ARG A 46 9.31 16.98 11.93
CA ARG A 46 9.78 18.26 12.48
C ARG A 46 11.05 18.79 11.79
N MET A 47 11.94 17.88 11.40
CA MET A 47 13.24 18.24 10.81
C MET A 47 13.18 18.55 9.32
N SER A 48 12.04 18.31 8.66
CA SER A 48 11.87 18.58 7.23
C SER A 48 11.07 19.88 6.98
N ALA A 49 11.76 20.87 6.44
CA ALA A 49 11.11 22.10 5.96
C ALA A 49 10.14 21.83 4.79
N LEU A 50 10.42 20.82 3.97
CA LEU A 50 9.57 20.44 2.84
C LEU A 50 8.28 19.79 3.33
N ALA A 51 8.38 18.85 4.29
CA ALA A 51 7.21 18.21 4.88
C ALA A 51 6.33 19.23 5.60
N ARG A 52 6.95 20.17 6.32
CA ARG A 52 6.25 21.26 6.97
C ARG A 52 5.48 22.12 5.98
N LYS A 53 6.13 22.60 4.92
CA LYS A 53 5.50 23.46 3.90
C LYS A 53 4.29 22.77 3.27
N LEU A 54 4.41 21.48 2.94
CA LEU A 54 3.29 20.72 2.37
C LEU A 54 2.15 20.55 3.39
N ALA A 55 2.48 20.25 4.64
CA ALA A 55 1.47 20.09 5.71
C ALA A 55 0.71 21.41 5.97
N ASP A 56 1.44 22.51 6.09
CA ASP A 56 0.86 23.87 6.31
C ASP A 56 -0.08 24.25 5.15
N GLU A 57 0.32 24.00 3.90
CA GLU A 57 -0.51 24.26 2.72
C GLU A 57 -1.77 23.41 2.67
N LEU A 58 -1.65 22.11 2.98
CA LEU A 58 -2.82 21.21 3.04
C LEU A 58 -3.83 21.68 4.09
N VAL A 59 -3.35 22.05 5.29
CA VAL A 59 -4.20 22.55 6.36
C VAL A 59 -4.89 23.86 5.96
N ALA A 60 -4.14 24.80 5.35
CA ALA A 60 -4.69 26.05 4.86
C ALA A 60 -5.79 25.82 3.82
N ARG A 61 -5.54 25.00 2.80
CA ARG A 61 -6.55 24.70 1.77
C ARG A 61 -7.78 24.00 2.29
N MET A 62 -7.62 23.06 3.21
CA MET A 62 -8.75 22.36 3.84
C MET A 62 -9.62 23.25 4.75
N ASN A 63 -9.05 24.31 5.33
CA ASN A 63 -9.76 25.17 6.26
C ASN A 63 -10.30 26.47 5.63
N ASP A 64 -9.61 26.99 4.63
CA ASP A 64 -9.92 28.30 4.04
C ASP A 64 -10.50 28.16 2.63
N SER A 65 -9.66 27.77 1.67
CA SER A 65 -10.03 27.79 0.24
C SER A 65 -11.09 26.73 -0.12
N HIS A 66 -11.07 25.60 0.56
CA HIS A 66 -11.94 24.46 0.27
C HIS A 66 -12.75 23.97 1.49
N ALA A 67 -12.97 24.87 2.47
CA ALA A 67 -13.62 24.51 3.73
C ALA A 67 -14.99 23.85 3.53
N SER A 68 -15.78 24.31 2.56
CA SER A 68 -17.10 23.76 2.24
C SER A 68 -17.03 22.33 1.65
N LEU A 69 -15.93 21.98 0.97
CA LEU A 69 -15.73 20.65 0.39
C LEU A 69 -15.29 19.63 1.45
N PHE A 70 -14.72 20.11 2.57
CA PHE A 70 -14.23 19.28 3.67
C PHE A 70 -15.19 19.28 4.90
N ASP A 71 -16.44 19.69 4.70
CA ASP A 71 -17.48 19.61 5.74
C ASP A 71 -18.07 18.19 5.80
N PHE A 72 -17.26 17.25 6.26
CA PHE A 72 -17.66 15.86 6.43
C PHE A 72 -18.18 15.61 7.85
N ARG A 73 -19.02 14.57 8.00
CA ARG A 73 -19.44 14.10 9.31
C ARG A 73 -18.21 13.81 10.19
N ARG A 74 -18.17 14.42 11.35
CA ARG A 74 -17.09 14.20 12.32
C ARG A 74 -17.09 12.75 12.80
N THR A 75 -15.91 12.19 12.94
CA THR A 75 -15.67 10.88 13.56
C THR A 75 -15.13 11.09 14.96
N ASP A 76 -15.42 10.16 15.87
CA ASP A 76 -14.95 10.25 17.28
C ASP A 76 -13.42 10.29 17.33
N VAL A 77 -12.77 9.53 16.45
CA VAL A 77 -11.32 9.57 16.25
C VAL A 77 -11.04 10.10 14.85
N PRO A 78 -10.44 11.30 14.73
CA PRO A 78 -10.10 11.86 13.44
C PRO A 78 -8.96 11.04 12.79
N PRO A 79 -8.99 10.83 11.48
CA PRO A 79 -7.89 10.20 10.76
C PRO A 79 -6.61 11.04 10.88
N LEU A 80 -5.47 10.39 10.81
CA LEU A 80 -4.15 11.01 10.83
C LEU A 80 -3.53 10.96 9.44
N LEU A 81 -3.09 12.12 8.93
CA LEU A 81 -2.20 12.23 7.78
C LEU A 81 -0.79 12.55 8.29
N LEU A 82 0.13 11.62 8.12
CA LEU A 82 1.52 11.80 8.49
C LEU A 82 2.36 12.11 7.24
N VAL A 83 3.03 13.27 7.22
CA VAL A 83 3.90 13.72 6.14
C VAL A 83 5.36 13.53 6.57
N LEU A 84 6.04 12.59 5.93
CA LEU A 84 7.44 12.25 6.18
C LEU A 84 8.31 12.64 4.99
N ASP A 85 9.56 12.98 5.26
CA ASP A 85 10.56 13.26 4.22
C ASP A 85 11.41 12.01 3.98
N ARG A 86 11.24 11.39 2.82
CA ARG A 86 11.97 10.17 2.45
C ARG A 86 13.49 10.33 2.53
N ARG A 87 14.01 11.52 2.32
CA ARG A 87 15.45 11.81 2.35
C ARG A 87 16.08 11.66 3.74
N ASN A 88 15.28 11.79 4.80
CA ASN A 88 15.76 11.65 6.18
C ASN A 88 15.92 10.18 6.61
N ASP A 89 15.45 9.25 5.77
CA ASP A 89 15.64 7.82 5.99
C ASP A 89 16.17 7.15 4.71
N PRO A 90 17.48 7.22 4.47
CA PRO A 90 18.11 6.61 3.30
C PRO A 90 18.29 5.09 3.43
N VAL A 91 18.11 4.54 4.62
CA VAL A 91 18.39 3.12 4.92
C VAL A 91 17.20 2.23 4.56
N THR A 92 15.98 2.62 4.91
CA THR A 92 14.78 1.81 4.67
C THR A 92 14.63 1.34 3.23
N PRO A 93 14.89 2.17 2.19
CA PRO A 93 14.80 1.71 0.79
C PRO A 93 15.82 0.64 0.42
N LEU A 94 16.88 0.46 1.20
CA LEU A 94 17.92 -0.54 0.98
C LEU A 94 17.65 -1.86 1.72
N LEU A 95 16.63 -1.88 2.58
CA LEU A 95 16.26 -3.06 3.35
C LEU A 95 15.18 -3.84 2.61
N THR A 96 15.36 -5.16 2.55
CA THR A 96 14.34 -6.09 2.08
C THR A 96 13.50 -6.55 3.26
N GLN A 97 12.20 -6.33 3.22
CA GLN A 97 11.29 -6.87 4.22
C GLN A 97 11.06 -8.37 3.98
N TRP A 98 10.97 -9.14 5.07
CA TRP A 98 10.83 -10.60 5.01
C TRP A 98 9.37 -11.04 5.14
N THR A 99 8.45 -10.21 4.72
CA THR A 99 7.03 -10.54 4.62
C THR A 99 6.71 -11.11 3.25
N TYR A 100 5.66 -11.94 3.16
CA TYR A 100 5.29 -12.65 1.93
C TYR A 100 5.16 -11.71 0.74
N GLN A 101 4.33 -10.68 0.83
CA GLN A 101 4.13 -9.72 -0.27
C GLN A 101 5.43 -9.00 -0.66
N ALA A 102 6.23 -8.57 0.33
CA ALA A 102 7.47 -7.86 0.06
C ALA A 102 8.51 -8.75 -0.61
N MET A 103 8.61 -10.03 -0.20
CA MET A 103 9.50 -10.99 -0.85
C MET A 103 9.07 -11.31 -2.28
N VAL A 104 7.79 -11.48 -2.54
CA VAL A 104 7.29 -11.67 -3.92
C VAL A 104 7.59 -10.44 -4.78
N HIS A 105 7.39 -9.23 -4.23
CA HIS A 105 7.72 -8.00 -4.95
C HIS A 105 9.20 -7.88 -5.29
N GLU A 106 10.07 -8.21 -4.33
CA GLU A 106 11.53 -8.09 -4.50
C GLU A 106 12.10 -9.16 -5.44
N LEU A 107 11.65 -10.40 -5.31
CA LEU A 107 12.23 -11.54 -6.02
C LEU A 107 11.60 -11.81 -7.40
N LEU A 108 10.31 -11.61 -7.52
CA LEU A 108 9.55 -11.90 -8.75
C LEU A 108 9.03 -10.64 -9.44
N GLY A 109 8.84 -9.56 -8.69
CA GLY A 109 8.19 -8.35 -9.15
C GLY A 109 6.66 -8.44 -9.08
N ILE A 110 6.01 -7.37 -8.62
CA ILE A 110 4.55 -7.23 -8.64
C ILE A 110 4.23 -6.00 -9.50
N HIS A 111 3.48 -6.20 -10.57
CA HIS A 111 3.03 -5.14 -11.48
C HIS A 111 1.51 -5.17 -11.58
N ASN A 112 0.85 -4.10 -11.18
CA ASN A 112 -0.62 -3.99 -11.18
C ASN A 112 -1.33 -5.17 -10.48
N GLY A 113 -0.80 -5.60 -9.31
CA GLY A 113 -1.34 -6.73 -8.57
C GLY A 113 -1.09 -8.10 -9.19
N ARG A 114 -0.15 -8.21 -10.12
CA ARG A 114 0.19 -9.45 -10.82
C ARG A 114 1.67 -9.75 -10.74
N THR A 115 2.01 -11.03 -10.68
CA THR A 115 3.37 -11.55 -10.78
C THR A 115 3.44 -12.65 -11.82
N VAL A 116 4.61 -12.84 -12.44
CA VAL A 116 4.84 -13.90 -13.41
C VAL A 116 5.80 -14.92 -12.82
N MET A 117 5.34 -16.16 -12.75
CA MET A 117 6.15 -17.28 -12.30
C MET A 117 6.55 -18.15 -13.49
N HIS A 118 7.84 -18.45 -13.62
CA HIS A 118 8.34 -19.36 -14.64
C HIS A 118 8.25 -20.79 -14.15
N THR A 119 7.33 -21.57 -14.71
CA THR A 119 7.15 -23.00 -14.41
C THR A 119 7.71 -23.86 -15.55
N GLU A 120 7.81 -25.17 -15.34
CA GLU A 120 8.21 -26.13 -16.36
C GLU A 120 7.29 -26.12 -17.60
N HIS A 121 6.05 -25.67 -17.42
CA HIS A 121 5.06 -25.53 -18.50
C HIS A 121 5.04 -24.13 -19.16
N GLY A 122 5.98 -23.27 -18.79
CA GLY A 122 6.10 -21.89 -19.30
C GLY A 122 5.74 -20.83 -18.24
N PRO A 123 5.72 -19.55 -18.66
CA PRO A 123 5.39 -18.46 -17.76
C PRO A 123 3.90 -18.50 -17.39
N GLN A 124 3.62 -18.45 -16.11
CA GLN A 124 2.26 -18.39 -15.55
C GLN A 124 2.07 -17.05 -14.85
N GLU A 125 1.04 -16.32 -15.24
CA GLU A 125 0.63 -15.09 -14.56
C GLU A 125 -0.26 -15.42 -13.37
N ILE A 126 0.08 -14.88 -12.20
CA ILE A 126 -0.66 -15.06 -10.95
C ILE A 126 -1.17 -13.70 -10.51
N VAL A 127 -2.47 -13.61 -10.21
CA VAL A 127 -3.11 -12.40 -9.67
C VAL A 127 -3.01 -12.45 -8.15
N LEU A 128 -2.35 -11.44 -7.56
CA LEU A 128 -2.24 -11.24 -6.12
C LEU A 128 -3.27 -10.19 -5.70
N SER A 129 -4.40 -10.63 -5.19
CA SER A 129 -5.51 -9.76 -4.81
C SER A 129 -6.05 -10.13 -3.45
N VAL A 130 -6.13 -9.16 -2.55
CA VAL A 130 -6.75 -9.31 -1.21
C VAL A 130 -8.24 -9.64 -1.32
N ASP A 131 -8.89 -9.20 -2.41
CA ASP A 131 -10.33 -9.39 -2.61
C ASP A 131 -10.67 -10.76 -3.21
N HIS A 132 -9.72 -11.37 -3.94
CA HIS A 132 -9.98 -12.59 -4.72
C HIS A 132 -9.16 -13.80 -4.25
N ASP A 133 -8.11 -13.58 -3.47
CA ASP A 133 -7.26 -14.63 -2.92
C ASP A 133 -7.27 -14.60 -1.39
N PRO A 134 -8.10 -15.44 -0.73
CA PRO A 134 -8.19 -15.49 0.73
C PRO A 134 -6.87 -15.89 1.40
N PHE A 135 -6.06 -16.74 0.76
CA PHE A 135 -4.77 -17.12 1.29
C PHE A 135 -3.79 -15.94 1.28
N PHE A 136 -3.73 -15.21 0.16
CA PHE A 136 -2.92 -14.01 0.07
C PHE A 136 -3.40 -12.94 1.08
N ALA A 137 -4.72 -12.73 1.19
CA ALA A 137 -5.29 -11.76 2.12
C ALA A 137 -4.94 -12.04 3.58
N ALA A 138 -4.92 -13.33 3.97
CA ALA A 138 -4.61 -13.75 5.35
C ALA A 138 -3.12 -13.64 5.69
N ASN A 139 -2.23 -13.87 4.72
CA ASN A 139 -0.81 -14.12 4.99
C ASN A 139 0.14 -13.05 4.40
N LEU A 140 -0.37 -12.00 3.74
CA LEU A 140 0.50 -11.05 3.00
C LEU A 140 1.58 -10.39 3.87
N TYR A 141 1.38 -10.29 5.18
CA TYR A 141 2.35 -9.73 6.12
C TYR A 141 3.11 -10.79 6.94
N ASP A 142 2.85 -12.07 6.69
CA ASP A 142 3.53 -13.15 7.41
C ASP A 142 4.99 -13.29 6.94
N ASN A 143 5.85 -13.67 7.87
CA ASN A 143 7.23 -14.03 7.55
C ASN A 143 7.27 -15.45 6.95
N LEU A 144 8.43 -15.83 6.40
CA LEU A 144 8.59 -17.14 5.72
C LEU A 144 8.27 -18.35 6.60
N GLY A 145 8.56 -18.27 7.90
CA GLY A 145 8.29 -19.37 8.84
C GLY A 145 6.80 -19.56 9.08
N ASP A 146 6.09 -18.48 9.37
CA ASP A 146 4.64 -18.48 9.59
C ASP A 146 3.91 -18.85 8.29
N LEU A 147 4.36 -18.31 7.15
CA LEU A 147 3.82 -18.64 5.84
C LEU A 147 3.92 -20.16 5.55
N GLY A 148 5.06 -20.79 5.89
CA GLY A 148 5.23 -22.23 5.73
C GLY A 148 4.25 -23.05 6.57
N ALA A 149 3.95 -22.62 7.79
CA ALA A 149 2.93 -23.22 8.64
C ALA A 149 1.53 -23.05 8.03
N SER A 150 1.19 -21.84 7.60
CA SER A 150 -0.11 -21.53 6.96
C SER A 150 -0.34 -22.34 5.68
N ILE A 151 0.69 -22.54 4.84
CA ILE A 151 0.62 -23.40 3.65
C ILE A 151 0.30 -24.84 4.03
N LYS A 152 0.99 -25.37 5.05
CA LYS A 152 0.76 -26.75 5.52
C LYS A 152 -0.67 -26.94 6.00
N ASP A 153 -1.17 -26.01 6.80
CA ASP A 153 -2.54 -26.06 7.33
C ASP A 153 -3.57 -25.94 6.20
N TYR A 154 -3.33 -25.08 5.23
CA TYR A 154 -4.20 -24.92 4.06
C TYR A 154 -4.27 -26.20 3.22
N VAL A 155 -3.14 -26.86 2.98
CA VAL A 155 -3.09 -28.15 2.27
C VAL A 155 -3.85 -29.24 3.01
N VAL A 156 -3.69 -29.33 4.34
CA VAL A 156 -4.42 -30.30 5.18
C VAL A 156 -5.93 -30.06 5.11
N GLN A 157 -6.37 -28.80 5.22
CA GLN A 157 -7.78 -28.44 5.10
C GLN A 157 -8.34 -28.79 3.72
N PHE A 158 -7.61 -28.49 2.66
CA PHE A 158 -8.03 -28.80 1.29
C PHE A 158 -8.15 -30.33 1.09
N GLN A 159 -7.20 -31.12 1.57
CA GLN A 159 -7.25 -32.57 1.49
C GLN A 159 -8.45 -33.16 2.25
N ALA A 160 -8.75 -32.62 3.44
CA ALA A 160 -9.91 -33.03 4.22
C ALA A 160 -11.24 -32.74 3.51
N GLN A 161 -11.36 -31.54 2.92
CA GLN A 161 -12.56 -31.14 2.14
C GLN A 161 -12.72 -32.01 0.88
N SER A 162 -11.62 -32.24 0.16
CA SER A 162 -11.63 -33.07 -1.06
C SER A 162 -12.03 -34.50 -0.76
N ALA A 163 -11.53 -35.10 0.33
CA ALA A 163 -11.90 -36.45 0.78
C ALA A 163 -13.39 -36.51 1.18
N SER A 164 -13.91 -35.48 1.84
CA SER A 164 -15.33 -35.38 2.18
C SER A 164 -16.22 -35.30 0.94
N ASN A 165 -15.85 -34.51 -0.06
CA ASN A 165 -16.62 -34.37 -1.31
C ASN A 165 -16.62 -35.66 -2.13
N SER A 166 -15.50 -36.41 -2.19
CA SER A 166 -15.43 -37.67 -2.90
C SER A 166 -16.27 -38.77 -2.21
N SER A 167 -16.47 -38.66 -0.91
CA SER A 167 -17.36 -39.62 -0.17
C SER A 167 -18.85 -39.31 -0.41
N ILE A 168 -19.21 -38.07 -0.78
CA ILE A 168 -20.59 -37.69 -1.07
C ILE A 168 -21.00 -38.13 -2.49
N GLU A 169 -20.10 -38.09 -3.45
CA GLU A 169 -20.38 -38.57 -4.83
C GLU A 169 -20.62 -40.07 -4.88
N THR A 170 -20.00 -40.84 -4.00
CA THR A 170 -20.22 -42.31 -3.91
C THR A 170 -21.53 -42.72 -3.21
N VAL A 171 -22.27 -41.79 -2.62
CA VAL A 171 -23.57 -42.06 -1.95
C VAL A 171 -24.78 -41.77 -2.85
N GLN A 172 -24.58 -41.19 -4.04
CA GLN A 172 -25.63 -40.86 -5.02
C GLN A 172 -25.76 -41.89 -6.16
N ASP A 173 -24.98 -42.97 -6.18
CA ASP A 173 -25.16 -44.13 -7.02
C ASP A 173 -25.86 -45.25 -6.18
#